data_2d8ef998bf0682f33a672e7d28346604
#
_entry.id   2d8ef998bf0682f33a672e7d28346604
#
_cell.length_a   1.000
_cell.length_b   1.000
_cell.length_c   1.000
_cell.angle_alpha   90.00
_cell.angle_beta   90.00
_cell.angle_gamma   90.00
#
_symmetry.space_group_name_H-M   'P 1'
#
loop_
_entity.id
_entity.type
_entity.pdbx_description
1 polymer ?
#
loop_
_entity_poly.entity_id
_entity_poly.type
_entity_poly.pdbx_seq_one_letter_code
_entity_poly.pdbx_strand_id
1 'polypeptide(L)'
;MYFVGPHRFTRTDAERTVLFADQIFDLYGQGRDPAVIEHLRPPEPTGDLEKDLAAVWSSWTAAGPALRQANQLPSCAEGTVVQLSVSPGGLPKLAIDPAEVTWKGMVGDRQATRRHHGRPWQALCIWSSEVIDGFRAVGHPLAPGRAGENITVSGLDWADVRAGVRLRLGEVLCEVSCFALPCRSNRPWFINGDFKVMHHDRGPVSRVYATVLEPGAVRVGDAAILEPPDLD
;
A
#
# COMPACT_ATOMS: atom_id res chain seq x y z
N MET A 1 -5.19 15.44 -18.31
CA MET A 1 -5.42 14.09 -17.75
C MET A 1 -4.40 13.18 -18.36
N TYR A 2 -3.72 12.36 -17.56
CA TYR A 2 -2.65 11.44 -17.99
C TYR A 2 -3.09 10.02 -17.72
N PHE A 3 -2.67 9.07 -18.56
CA PHE A 3 -3.07 7.66 -18.47
C PHE A 3 -1.84 6.78 -18.53
N VAL A 4 -1.78 5.77 -17.66
CA VAL A 4 -0.76 4.72 -17.70
C VAL A 4 -1.46 3.40 -17.38
N GLY A 5 -1.49 2.49 -18.36
CA GLY A 5 -2.31 1.28 -18.25
C GLY A 5 -3.77 1.65 -17.94
N PRO A 6 -4.42 1.01 -16.95
CA PRO A 6 -5.78 1.30 -16.53
C PRO A 6 -5.88 2.53 -15.62
N HIS A 7 -4.76 3.10 -15.21
CA HIS A 7 -4.71 4.18 -14.24
C HIS A 7 -4.83 5.56 -14.86
N ARG A 8 -5.47 6.45 -14.13
CA ARG A 8 -5.80 7.79 -14.57
C ARG A 8 -5.29 8.80 -13.55
N PHE A 9 -4.46 9.74 -14.00
CA PHE A 9 -3.82 10.76 -13.19
C PHE A 9 -4.36 12.14 -13.51
N THR A 10 -4.61 12.95 -12.49
CA THR A 10 -4.66 14.40 -12.67
C THR A 10 -3.25 14.92 -12.95
N ARG A 11 -3.14 16.17 -13.42
CA ARG A 11 -1.82 16.80 -13.60
C ARG A 11 -1.01 16.79 -12.30
N THR A 12 -1.63 17.20 -11.20
CA THR A 12 -0.99 17.23 -9.88
C THR A 12 -0.55 15.83 -9.40
N ASP A 13 -1.34 14.79 -9.68
CA ASP A 13 -0.96 13.43 -9.29
C ASP A 13 0.23 12.94 -10.15
N ALA A 14 0.24 13.25 -11.45
CA ALA A 14 1.35 12.92 -12.33
C ALA A 14 2.65 13.65 -11.92
N GLU A 15 2.58 14.98 -11.72
CA GLU A 15 3.73 15.77 -11.26
C GLU A 15 4.33 15.22 -9.96
N ARG A 16 3.49 14.81 -9.01
CA ARG A 16 3.95 14.23 -7.76
C ARG A 16 4.48 12.82 -7.89
N THR A 17 3.91 12.03 -8.80
CA THR A 17 4.42 10.69 -9.09
C THR A 17 5.86 10.79 -9.58
N VAL A 18 6.12 11.69 -10.51
CA VAL A 18 7.48 11.94 -11.04
C VAL A 18 8.38 12.50 -9.94
N LEU A 19 7.90 13.47 -9.15
CA LEU A 19 8.70 14.11 -8.08
C LEU A 19 9.19 13.13 -7.01
N PHE A 20 8.37 12.13 -6.68
CA PHE A 20 8.68 11.15 -5.61
C PHE A 20 9.11 9.79 -6.15
N ALA A 21 9.41 9.70 -7.44
CA ALA A 21 9.72 8.43 -8.10
C ALA A 21 10.89 7.69 -7.43
N ASP A 22 12.00 8.37 -7.18
CA ASP A 22 13.19 7.77 -6.56
C ASP A 22 12.92 7.29 -5.14
N GLN A 23 12.24 8.12 -4.33
CA GLN A 23 11.92 7.74 -2.95
C GLN A 23 11.06 6.48 -2.88
N ILE A 24 10.10 6.33 -3.80
CA ILE A 24 9.25 5.14 -3.86
C ILE A 24 10.05 3.97 -4.40
N PHE A 25 10.89 4.17 -5.39
CA PHE A 25 11.76 3.14 -5.93
C PHE A 25 12.74 2.60 -4.88
N ASP A 26 13.33 3.49 -4.07
CA ASP A 26 14.22 3.09 -2.97
C ASP A 26 13.51 2.20 -1.94
N LEU A 27 12.19 2.38 -1.73
CA LEU A 27 11.41 1.50 -0.85
C LEU A 27 11.29 0.08 -1.41
N TYR A 28 11.26 -0.10 -2.74
CA TYR A 28 11.32 -1.43 -3.36
C TYR A 28 12.65 -2.11 -3.09
N GLY A 29 13.75 -1.37 -3.08
CA GLY A 29 15.10 -1.88 -2.80
C GLY A 29 15.42 -2.06 -1.33
N GLN A 30 14.63 -1.53 -0.42
CA GLN A 30 14.96 -1.51 1.00
C GLN A 30 15.15 -2.92 1.59
N GLY A 31 16.36 -3.19 2.12
CA GLY A 31 16.72 -4.48 2.71
C GLY A 31 16.87 -5.63 1.71
N ARG A 32 17.12 -5.31 0.43
CA ARG A 32 17.34 -6.24 -0.68
C ARG A 32 18.65 -5.93 -1.39
N ASP A 33 19.09 -6.85 -2.27
CA ASP A 33 20.26 -6.58 -3.11
C ASP A 33 19.91 -5.50 -4.15
N PRO A 34 20.52 -4.31 -4.07
CA PRO A 34 20.23 -3.22 -4.99
C PRO A 34 20.58 -3.56 -6.44
N ALA A 35 21.51 -4.47 -6.69
CA ALA A 35 21.89 -4.88 -8.05
C ALA A 35 20.72 -5.49 -8.83
N VAL A 36 19.73 -6.06 -8.15
CA VAL A 36 18.57 -6.71 -8.78
C VAL A 36 17.68 -5.69 -9.51
N ILE A 37 17.48 -4.51 -8.95
CA ILE A 37 16.55 -3.52 -9.50
C ILE A 37 17.18 -2.19 -9.89
N GLU A 38 18.42 -1.90 -9.53
CA GLU A 38 19.02 -0.57 -9.76
C GLU A 38 19.00 -0.17 -11.25
N HIS A 39 19.15 -1.14 -12.16
CA HIS A 39 19.06 -0.91 -13.60
C HIS A 39 17.65 -0.54 -14.08
N LEU A 40 16.63 -0.71 -13.24
CA LEU A 40 15.23 -0.35 -13.49
C LEU A 40 14.88 1.01 -12.88
N ARG A 41 15.82 1.70 -12.25
CA ARG A 41 15.57 3.02 -11.64
C ARG A 41 14.97 3.98 -12.67
N PRO A 42 13.94 4.75 -12.29
CA PRO A 42 13.38 5.76 -13.18
C PRO A 42 14.47 6.72 -13.68
N PRO A 43 14.49 7.06 -14.96
CA PRO A 43 15.44 8.04 -15.47
C PRO A 43 15.15 9.43 -14.91
N GLU A 44 16.14 10.32 -14.97
CA GLU A 44 15.95 11.73 -14.66
C GLU A 44 14.81 12.33 -15.47
N PRO A 45 13.94 13.13 -14.85
CA PRO A 45 12.81 13.73 -15.55
C PRO A 45 13.24 14.61 -16.71
N THR A 46 12.60 14.45 -17.85
CA THR A 46 12.87 15.25 -19.07
C THR A 46 12.13 16.57 -19.10
N GLY A 47 11.11 16.75 -18.23
CA GLY A 47 10.17 17.85 -18.24
C GLY A 47 8.92 17.61 -19.10
N ASP A 48 8.90 16.53 -19.89
CA ASP A 48 7.69 16.01 -20.55
C ASP A 48 6.95 15.09 -19.59
N LEU A 49 5.95 15.64 -18.91
CA LEU A 49 5.27 14.94 -17.82
C LEU A 49 4.61 13.60 -18.25
N GLU A 50 4.20 13.48 -19.50
CA GLU A 50 3.61 12.23 -20.00
C GLU A 50 4.66 11.14 -20.15
N LYS A 51 5.81 11.48 -20.73
CA LYS A 51 6.93 10.55 -20.87
C LYS A 51 7.54 10.19 -19.52
N ASP A 52 7.73 11.20 -18.66
CA ASP A 52 8.29 11.00 -17.32
C ASP A 52 7.40 10.10 -16.48
N LEU A 53 6.08 10.32 -16.51
CA LEU A 53 5.11 9.47 -15.80
C LEU A 53 5.13 8.03 -16.34
N ALA A 54 5.18 7.85 -17.66
CA ALA A 54 5.24 6.52 -18.27
C ALA A 54 6.54 5.79 -17.90
N ALA A 55 7.67 6.49 -17.85
CA ALA A 55 8.96 5.93 -17.44
C ALA A 55 8.94 5.48 -15.98
N VAL A 56 8.44 6.31 -15.08
CA VAL A 56 8.29 5.96 -13.65
C VAL A 56 7.40 4.74 -13.48
N TRP A 57 6.27 4.70 -14.18
CA TRP A 57 5.35 3.57 -14.12
C TRP A 57 5.98 2.27 -14.63
N SER A 58 6.70 2.35 -15.73
CA SER A 58 7.45 1.20 -16.28
C SER A 58 8.48 0.67 -15.27
N SER A 59 9.22 1.54 -14.62
CA SER A 59 10.19 1.17 -13.57
C SER A 59 9.52 0.43 -12.41
N TRP A 60 8.44 0.97 -11.88
CA TRP A 60 7.74 0.37 -10.75
C TRP A 60 7.13 -0.98 -11.10
N THR A 61 6.48 -1.10 -12.27
CA THR A 61 5.86 -2.35 -12.70
C THR A 61 6.88 -3.43 -13.06
N ALA A 62 8.13 -3.07 -13.33
CA ALA A 62 9.22 -4.00 -13.56
C ALA A 62 9.96 -4.41 -12.28
N ALA A 63 10.01 -3.55 -11.26
CA ALA A 63 10.77 -3.80 -10.04
C ALA A 63 10.24 -5.00 -9.24
N GLY A 64 8.94 -5.11 -9.05
CA GLY A 64 8.32 -6.23 -8.35
C GLY A 64 8.63 -7.58 -9.00
N PRO A 65 8.36 -7.77 -10.31
CA PRO A 65 8.75 -8.97 -11.06
C PRO A 65 10.23 -9.32 -10.95
N ALA A 66 11.13 -8.33 -11.09
CA ALA A 66 12.57 -8.56 -10.99
C ALA A 66 12.97 -9.08 -9.61
N LEU A 67 12.42 -8.51 -8.53
CA LEU A 67 12.66 -8.97 -7.16
C LEU A 67 12.11 -10.39 -6.94
N ARG A 68 10.94 -10.72 -7.48
CA ARG A 68 10.37 -12.06 -7.43
C ARG A 68 11.28 -13.07 -8.15
N GLN A 69 11.68 -12.77 -9.37
CA GLN A 69 12.58 -13.62 -10.16
C GLN A 69 13.92 -13.85 -9.46
N ALA A 70 14.44 -12.85 -8.76
CA ALA A 70 15.67 -12.96 -7.99
C ALA A 70 15.48 -13.62 -6.60
N ASN A 71 14.27 -14.10 -6.28
CA ASN A 71 13.91 -14.65 -4.97
C ASN A 71 14.20 -13.69 -3.80
N GLN A 72 14.02 -12.39 -4.03
CA GLN A 72 14.24 -11.34 -3.04
C GLN A 72 12.95 -10.93 -2.31
N LEU A 73 11.83 -11.56 -2.63
CA LEU A 73 10.54 -11.39 -1.96
C LEU A 73 10.23 -12.60 -1.09
N PRO A 74 9.44 -12.41 0.00
CA PRO A 74 9.04 -13.48 0.87
C PRO A 74 8.29 -14.59 0.13
N SER A 75 8.40 -15.81 0.65
CA SER A 75 7.63 -16.95 0.17
C SER A 75 6.14 -16.81 0.50
N CYS A 76 5.33 -17.64 -0.18
CA CYS A 76 3.87 -17.67 0.01
C CYS A 76 3.49 -17.87 1.48
N ALA A 77 2.58 -17.05 1.96
CA ALA A 77 1.95 -17.15 3.26
C ALA A 77 0.46 -16.85 3.12
N GLU A 78 -0.34 -17.44 3.99
CA GLU A 78 -1.79 -17.27 4.01
C GLU A 78 -2.24 -16.68 5.35
N GLY A 79 -3.04 -15.65 5.26
CA GLY A 79 -3.75 -15.01 6.36
C GLY A 79 -5.22 -14.84 6.03
N THR A 80 -5.89 -13.95 6.74
CA THR A 80 -7.33 -13.72 6.59
C THR A 80 -7.65 -12.23 6.60
N VAL A 81 -8.61 -11.81 5.80
CA VAL A 81 -9.22 -10.47 5.87
C VAL A 81 -10.13 -10.41 7.10
N VAL A 82 -9.80 -9.58 8.08
CA VAL A 82 -10.54 -9.48 9.34
C VAL A 82 -11.46 -8.28 9.41
N GLN A 83 -11.18 -7.21 8.67
CA GLN A 83 -12.07 -6.07 8.56
C GLN A 83 -11.84 -5.30 7.26
N LEU A 84 -12.95 -4.80 6.69
CA LEU A 84 -12.99 -3.86 5.57
C LEU A 84 -13.54 -2.53 6.08
N SER A 85 -12.95 -1.41 5.65
CA SER A 85 -13.29 -0.11 6.22
C SER A 85 -13.28 1.00 5.16
N VAL A 86 -14.32 1.82 5.17
CA VAL A 86 -14.47 3.00 4.30
C VAL A 86 -14.86 4.23 5.10
N SER A 87 -14.64 5.40 4.52
CA SER A 87 -15.08 6.67 5.08
C SER A 87 -15.53 7.63 3.98
N PRO A 88 -16.60 8.42 4.20
CA PRO A 88 -16.97 9.50 3.30
C PRO A 88 -15.97 10.68 3.35
N GLY A 89 -14.94 10.58 4.17
CA GLY A 89 -13.84 11.53 4.32
C GLY A 89 -13.41 11.65 5.77
N GLY A 90 -12.11 11.43 6.04
CA GLY A 90 -11.53 11.53 7.38
C GLY A 90 -11.44 10.21 8.15
N LEU A 91 -11.20 10.30 9.47
CA LEU A 91 -11.03 9.18 10.39
C LEU A 91 -12.05 9.27 11.54
N PRO A 92 -12.48 8.13 12.07
CA PRO A 92 -12.16 6.77 11.69
C PRO A 92 -12.85 6.34 10.40
N LYS A 93 -12.35 5.30 9.75
CA LYS A 93 -13.10 4.57 8.73
C LYS A 93 -14.04 3.58 9.42
N LEU A 94 -15.22 3.38 8.83
CA LEU A 94 -16.27 2.52 9.37
C LEU A 94 -16.25 1.15 8.67
N ALA A 95 -16.52 0.11 9.45
CA ALA A 95 -16.58 -1.25 8.93
C ALA A 95 -17.69 -1.42 7.90
N ILE A 96 -17.39 -2.15 6.85
CA ILE A 96 -18.35 -2.63 5.84
C ILE A 96 -18.05 -4.08 5.50
N ASP A 97 -19.01 -4.79 4.93
CA ASP A 97 -18.85 -6.13 4.38
C ASP A 97 -20.07 -6.45 3.50
N PRO A 98 -19.90 -6.86 2.23
CA PRO A 98 -18.66 -6.91 1.45
C PRO A 98 -18.18 -5.53 0.94
N ALA A 99 -17.01 -5.50 0.31
CA ALA A 99 -16.51 -4.34 -0.40
C ALA A 99 -16.18 -4.67 -1.87
N GLU A 100 -16.48 -3.72 -2.76
CA GLU A 100 -15.98 -3.70 -4.13
C GLU A 100 -14.70 -2.85 -4.20
N VAL A 101 -13.68 -3.35 -4.86
CA VAL A 101 -12.42 -2.64 -5.09
C VAL A 101 -12.24 -2.41 -6.58
N THR A 102 -11.94 -1.19 -6.93
CA THR A 102 -11.63 -0.73 -8.29
C THR A 102 -10.17 -0.30 -8.38
N TRP A 103 -9.72 0.06 -9.56
CA TRP A 103 -8.40 0.67 -9.79
C TRP A 103 -8.14 1.92 -8.93
N LYS A 104 -9.19 2.55 -8.42
CA LYS A 104 -9.10 3.75 -7.58
C LYS A 104 -9.10 3.46 -6.09
N GLY A 105 -9.25 2.19 -5.72
CA GLY A 105 -9.44 1.74 -4.35
C GLY A 105 -10.86 1.27 -4.06
N MET A 106 -11.19 1.18 -2.79
CA MET A 106 -12.45 0.65 -2.28
C MET A 106 -13.62 1.58 -2.58
N VAL A 107 -14.69 1.03 -3.15
CA VAL A 107 -15.93 1.79 -3.45
C VAL A 107 -16.54 2.28 -2.13
N GLY A 108 -16.97 3.54 -2.14
CA GLY A 108 -17.50 4.20 -0.94
C GLY A 108 -16.42 4.87 -0.06
N ASP A 109 -15.14 4.60 -0.30
CA ASP A 109 -14.06 5.29 0.41
C ASP A 109 -13.73 6.63 -0.27
N ARG A 110 -13.65 7.68 0.54
CA ARG A 110 -13.27 9.02 0.09
C ARG A 110 -12.16 9.59 0.96
N GLN A 111 -11.04 9.90 0.33
CA GLN A 111 -9.95 10.56 1.05
C GLN A 111 -10.27 12.06 1.21
N ALA A 112 -10.25 12.53 2.47
CA ALA A 112 -10.48 13.94 2.80
C ALA A 112 -9.44 14.87 2.16
N THR A 113 -8.21 14.42 2.03
CA THR A 113 -7.08 15.22 1.54
C THR A 113 -6.40 14.55 0.36
N ARG A 114 -6.96 14.71 -0.83
CA ARG A 114 -6.37 14.18 -2.07
C ARG A 114 -4.95 14.72 -2.38
N ARG A 115 -4.58 15.82 -1.74
CA ARG A 115 -3.21 16.32 -1.85
C ARG A 115 -2.15 15.31 -1.38
N HIS A 116 -2.49 14.42 -0.45
CA HIS A 116 -1.58 13.46 0.16
C HIS A 116 -1.98 11.99 -0.07
N HIS A 117 -3.18 11.72 -0.59
CA HIS A 117 -3.74 10.39 -0.73
C HIS A 117 -4.45 10.22 -2.07
N GLY A 118 -4.82 8.98 -2.41
CA GLY A 118 -5.70 8.67 -3.54
C GLY A 118 -5.04 8.64 -4.90
N ARG A 119 -3.74 8.40 -4.92
CA ARG A 119 -3.01 8.10 -6.15
C ARG A 119 -3.09 6.61 -6.46
N PRO A 120 -2.85 6.17 -7.71
CA PRO A 120 -2.89 4.75 -8.05
C PRO A 120 -2.08 3.84 -7.13
N TRP A 121 -0.89 4.26 -6.71
CA TRP A 121 -0.07 3.49 -5.76
C TRP A 121 -0.53 3.61 -4.29
N GLN A 122 -1.57 4.37 -4.02
CA GLN A 122 -2.23 4.55 -2.72
C GLN A 122 -3.71 4.17 -2.82
N ALA A 123 -4.05 3.27 -3.75
CA ALA A 123 -5.44 2.87 -3.98
C ALA A 123 -6.03 2.16 -2.75
N LEU A 124 -5.23 1.33 -2.10
CA LEU A 124 -5.58 0.66 -0.84
C LEU A 124 -4.57 1.02 0.25
N CYS A 125 -5.06 1.05 1.49
CA CYS A 125 -4.25 1.09 2.69
C CYS A 125 -4.55 -0.17 3.51
N ILE A 126 -3.50 -0.95 3.83
CA ILE A 126 -3.63 -2.27 4.47
C ILE A 126 -2.84 -2.26 5.76
N TRP A 127 -3.33 -2.97 6.79
CA TRP A 127 -2.64 -3.12 8.07
C TRP A 127 -2.88 -4.48 8.71
N SER A 128 -1.95 -4.89 9.62
CA SER A 128 -2.07 -6.11 10.40
C SER A 128 -2.91 -5.91 11.65
N SER A 129 -3.78 -6.86 11.95
CA SER A 129 -4.50 -6.92 13.22
C SER A 129 -3.56 -7.17 14.38
N GLU A 130 -2.52 -7.97 14.22
CA GLU A 130 -1.53 -8.27 15.24
C GLU A 130 -0.74 -7.03 15.65
N VAL A 131 -0.40 -6.16 14.67
CA VAL A 131 0.24 -4.87 14.96
C VAL A 131 -0.72 -3.95 15.71
N ILE A 132 -1.99 -3.89 15.31
CA ILE A 132 -3.03 -3.13 16.02
C ILE A 132 -3.17 -3.64 17.45
N ASP A 133 -3.24 -4.96 17.64
CA ASP A 133 -3.38 -5.58 18.96
C ASP A 133 -2.13 -5.37 19.83
N GLY A 134 -0.94 -5.39 19.24
CA GLY A 134 0.30 -5.02 19.93
C GLY A 134 0.25 -3.59 20.47
N PHE A 135 -0.22 -2.63 19.70
CA PHE A 135 -0.43 -1.26 20.15
C PHE A 135 -1.51 -1.16 21.23
N ARG A 136 -2.60 -1.92 21.10
CA ARG A 136 -3.67 -1.97 22.12
C ARG A 136 -3.18 -2.55 23.44
N ALA A 137 -2.35 -3.57 23.39
CA ALA A 137 -1.79 -4.21 24.59
C ALA A 137 -0.96 -3.25 25.44
N VAL A 138 -0.33 -2.24 24.82
CA VAL A 138 0.39 -1.18 25.54
C VAL A 138 -0.46 0.07 25.79
N GLY A 139 -1.79 -0.02 25.58
CA GLY A 139 -2.77 0.98 25.99
C GLY A 139 -3.17 2.00 24.93
N HIS A 140 -2.69 1.89 23.68
CA HIS A 140 -3.16 2.77 22.62
C HIS A 140 -4.64 2.47 22.28
N PRO A 141 -5.53 3.50 22.16
CA PRO A 141 -6.95 3.31 21.84
C PRO A 141 -7.16 3.00 20.34
N LEU A 142 -6.38 2.07 19.79
CA LEU A 142 -6.48 1.63 18.41
C LEU A 142 -7.56 0.56 18.22
N ALA A 143 -8.09 0.48 17.02
CA ALA A 143 -8.93 -0.60 16.51
C ALA A 143 -8.86 -0.56 14.99
N PRO A 144 -9.23 -1.64 14.27
CA PRO A 144 -9.34 -1.64 12.84
C PRO A 144 -10.14 -0.46 12.29
N GLY A 145 -9.66 0.17 11.21
CA GLY A 145 -10.24 1.37 10.58
C GLY A 145 -9.87 2.70 11.23
N ARG A 146 -9.38 2.71 12.48
CA ARG A 146 -9.10 3.96 13.20
C ARG A 146 -7.90 4.72 12.66
N ALA A 147 -6.87 4.02 12.21
CA ALA A 147 -5.69 4.67 11.63
C ALA A 147 -5.85 4.97 10.14
N GLY A 148 -6.96 4.56 9.51
CA GLY A 148 -7.32 4.92 8.14
C GLY A 148 -7.01 3.84 7.11
N GLU A 149 -6.70 2.63 7.55
CA GLU A 149 -6.60 1.48 6.66
C GLU A 149 -7.97 1.09 6.10
N ASN A 150 -7.97 0.59 4.86
CA ASN A 150 -9.13 0.05 4.17
C ASN A 150 -9.34 -1.42 4.49
N ILE A 151 -8.25 -2.17 4.62
CA ILE A 151 -8.26 -3.60 4.83
C ILE A 151 -7.37 -3.93 6.01
N THR A 152 -7.92 -4.63 6.98
CA THR A 152 -7.15 -5.20 8.08
C THR A 152 -7.05 -6.70 7.85
N VAL A 153 -5.81 -7.23 7.92
CA VAL A 153 -5.52 -8.66 7.73
C VAL A 153 -4.90 -9.27 8.97
N SER A 154 -5.01 -10.58 9.14
CA SER A 154 -4.35 -11.36 10.20
C SER A 154 -3.56 -12.52 9.61
N GLY A 155 -2.64 -13.10 10.38
CA GLY A 155 -1.95 -14.34 10.05
C GLY A 155 -0.75 -14.20 9.13
N LEU A 156 -0.39 -12.97 8.72
CA LEU A 156 0.80 -12.69 7.92
C LEU A 156 1.92 -12.13 8.80
N ASP A 157 3.17 -12.59 8.59
CA ASP A 157 4.33 -11.88 9.16
C ASP A 157 4.40 -10.48 8.54
N TRP A 158 4.15 -9.47 9.37
CA TRP A 158 4.06 -8.09 8.87
C TRP A 158 5.40 -7.53 8.40
N ALA A 159 6.52 -8.15 8.78
CA ALA A 159 7.84 -7.81 8.25
C ALA A 159 7.97 -8.16 6.76
N ASP A 160 7.21 -9.14 6.29
CA ASP A 160 7.18 -9.57 4.90
C ASP A 160 6.28 -8.71 4.02
N VAL A 161 5.30 -8.00 4.59
CA VAL A 161 4.35 -7.16 3.84
C VAL A 161 4.95 -5.79 3.56
N ARG A 162 5.75 -5.69 2.51
CA ARG A 162 6.50 -4.50 2.10
C ARG A 162 6.52 -4.33 0.58
N ALA A 163 7.00 -3.19 0.10
CA ALA A 163 6.98 -2.83 -1.32
C ALA A 163 7.45 -3.97 -2.25
N GLY A 164 6.74 -4.18 -3.33
CA GLY A 164 6.96 -5.24 -4.33
C GLY A 164 6.24 -6.56 -4.05
N VAL A 165 5.74 -6.77 -2.82
CA VAL A 165 4.96 -7.98 -2.49
C VAL A 165 3.56 -7.86 -3.08
N ARG A 166 3.05 -8.95 -3.64
CA ARG A 166 1.65 -9.06 -4.07
C ARG A 166 0.81 -9.71 -2.99
N LEU A 167 -0.37 -9.17 -2.81
CA LEU A 167 -1.40 -9.71 -1.93
C LEU A 167 -2.66 -9.98 -2.76
N ARG A 168 -3.14 -11.22 -2.68
CA ARG A 168 -4.48 -11.58 -3.13
C ARG A 168 -5.42 -11.56 -1.94
N LEU A 169 -6.46 -10.74 -2.02
CA LEU A 169 -7.44 -10.50 -0.96
C LEU A 169 -8.82 -10.81 -1.55
N GLY A 170 -9.31 -12.03 -1.36
CA GLY A 170 -10.47 -12.53 -2.12
C GLY A 170 -10.20 -12.49 -3.62
N GLU A 171 -11.03 -11.78 -4.40
CA GLU A 171 -10.85 -11.61 -5.85
C GLU A 171 -9.81 -10.53 -6.21
N VAL A 172 -9.43 -9.68 -5.26
CA VAL A 172 -8.56 -8.53 -5.52
C VAL A 172 -7.10 -8.94 -5.51
N LEU A 173 -6.36 -8.64 -6.59
CA LEU A 173 -4.90 -8.68 -6.59
C LEU A 173 -4.36 -7.26 -6.46
N CYS A 174 -3.46 -7.05 -5.51
CA CYS A 174 -2.76 -5.78 -5.35
C CYS A 174 -1.26 -5.99 -5.08
N GLU A 175 -0.45 -4.98 -5.40
CA GLU A 175 0.97 -4.96 -5.10
C GLU A 175 1.26 -3.82 -4.11
N VAL A 176 1.95 -4.15 -3.03
CA VAL A 176 2.39 -3.18 -2.04
C VAL A 176 3.37 -2.21 -2.70
N SER A 177 3.06 -0.92 -2.64
CA SER A 177 3.84 0.14 -3.27
C SER A 177 4.80 0.83 -2.32
N CYS A 178 4.32 1.20 -1.13
CA CYS A 178 5.14 1.87 -0.13
C CYS A 178 4.50 1.82 1.26
N PHE A 179 5.27 2.20 2.28
CA PHE A 179 4.72 2.40 3.62
C PHE A 179 3.82 3.64 3.68
N ALA A 180 2.73 3.53 4.44
CA ALA A 180 1.83 4.65 4.69
C ALA A 180 2.35 5.47 5.88
N LEU A 181 2.96 6.62 5.59
CA LEU A 181 3.50 7.49 6.63
C LEU A 181 2.43 7.93 7.63
N PRO A 182 2.75 7.92 8.93
CA PRO A 182 1.85 8.43 9.96
C PRO A 182 1.55 9.92 9.75
N CYS A 183 0.30 10.31 9.92
CA CYS A 183 -0.08 11.70 9.81
C CYS A 183 -0.72 12.21 11.09
N ARG A 184 -0.83 13.54 11.24
CA ARG A 184 -1.40 14.18 12.43
C ARG A 184 -2.83 13.74 12.74
N SER A 185 -3.59 13.30 11.77
CA SER A 185 -4.95 12.77 11.93
C SER A 185 -4.99 11.49 12.78
N ASN A 186 -3.86 10.79 12.92
CA ASN A 186 -3.76 9.59 13.75
C ASN A 186 -3.60 9.90 15.26
N ARG A 187 -3.33 11.17 15.66
CA ARG A 187 -3.09 11.55 17.08
C ARG A 187 -4.11 11.00 18.08
N PRO A 188 -5.42 11.03 17.81
CA PRO A 188 -6.43 10.57 18.79
C PRO A 188 -6.32 9.10 19.15
N TRP A 189 -5.66 8.30 18.32
CA TRP A 189 -5.56 6.85 18.46
C TRP A 189 -4.27 6.39 19.15
N PHE A 190 -3.46 7.32 19.62
CA PHE A 190 -2.19 7.03 20.29
C PHE A 190 -2.06 7.79 21.60
N ILE A 191 -1.52 7.12 22.63
CA ILE A 191 -1.25 7.72 23.94
C ILE A 191 -0.37 8.96 23.72
N ASN A 192 -0.72 10.05 24.40
CA ASN A 192 -0.05 11.35 24.29
C ASN A 192 -0.02 11.92 22.85
N GLY A 193 -0.81 11.34 21.95
CA GLY A 193 -0.82 11.72 20.54
C GLY A 193 0.46 11.36 19.79
N ASP A 194 1.24 10.42 20.29
CA ASP A 194 2.49 9.97 19.66
C ASP A 194 2.23 8.92 18.56
N PHE A 195 1.62 9.38 17.49
CA PHE A 195 1.35 8.54 16.31
C PHE A 195 2.60 8.14 15.53
N LYS A 196 3.78 8.72 15.83
CA LYS A 196 5.03 8.39 15.15
C LYS A 196 5.56 7.01 15.52
N VAL A 197 5.07 6.40 16.60
CA VAL A 197 5.41 5.02 16.98
C VAL A 197 5.03 4.00 15.92
N MET A 198 4.06 4.30 15.03
CA MET A 198 3.69 3.44 13.90
C MET A 198 4.50 3.71 12.61
N HIS A 199 5.59 4.46 12.68
CA HIS A 199 6.46 4.71 11.52
C HIS A 199 7.31 3.47 11.21
N HIS A 200 7.54 3.19 9.93
CA HIS A 200 8.30 2.00 9.48
C HIS A 200 9.73 1.95 10.01
N ASP A 201 10.33 3.08 10.38
CA ASP A 201 11.66 3.12 11.03
C ASP A 201 11.66 2.50 12.44
N ARG A 202 10.48 2.22 13.00
CA ARG A 202 10.30 1.61 14.32
C ARG A 202 10.14 0.08 14.26
N GLY A 203 10.29 -0.49 13.07
CA GLY A 203 10.09 -1.92 12.82
C GLY A 203 8.88 -2.18 11.92
N PRO A 204 8.44 -3.43 11.80
CA PRO A 204 7.32 -3.82 10.96
C PRO A 204 5.96 -3.44 11.57
N VAL A 205 5.77 -2.16 11.85
CA VAL A 205 4.56 -1.64 12.53
C VAL A 205 3.74 -0.70 11.67
N SER A 206 4.24 -0.33 10.49
CA SER A 206 3.57 0.63 9.63
C SER A 206 2.46 -0.03 8.80
N ARG A 207 1.43 0.76 8.48
CA ARG A 207 0.51 0.43 7.39
C ARG A 207 1.25 0.47 6.07
N VAL A 208 0.72 -0.23 5.07
CA VAL A 208 1.23 -0.18 3.70
C VAL A 208 0.15 0.37 2.76
N TYR A 209 0.59 1.03 1.69
CA TYR A 209 -0.22 1.31 0.53
C TYR A 209 -0.03 0.24 -0.53
N ALA A 210 -1.06 0.06 -1.36
CA ALA A 210 -0.99 -0.87 -2.47
C ALA A 210 -1.65 -0.30 -3.72
N THR A 211 -1.10 -0.69 -4.87
CA THR A 211 -1.66 -0.51 -6.20
C THR A 211 -2.58 -1.70 -6.51
N VAL A 212 -3.78 -1.45 -7.00
CA VAL A 212 -4.67 -2.53 -7.47
C VAL A 212 -4.19 -3.00 -8.84
N LEU A 213 -3.92 -4.31 -8.97
CA LEU A 213 -3.54 -4.98 -10.22
C LEU A 213 -4.74 -5.66 -10.88
N GLU A 214 -5.63 -6.25 -10.07
CA GLU A 214 -6.89 -6.85 -10.50
C GLU A 214 -7.99 -6.38 -9.55
N PRO A 215 -9.00 -5.66 -10.06
CA PRO A 215 -10.15 -5.26 -9.25
C PRO A 215 -11.08 -6.44 -9.00
N GLY A 216 -11.91 -6.35 -7.97
CA GLY A 216 -12.86 -7.41 -7.63
C GLY A 216 -13.56 -7.17 -6.30
N ALA A 217 -14.25 -8.17 -5.82
CA ALA A 217 -14.90 -8.18 -4.52
C ALA A 217 -13.98 -8.75 -3.43
N VAL A 218 -14.11 -8.22 -2.24
CA VAL A 218 -13.45 -8.73 -1.03
C VAL A 218 -14.44 -8.77 0.13
N ARG A 219 -14.35 -9.80 0.97
CA ARG A 219 -15.24 -10.05 2.12
C ARG A 219 -14.41 -10.28 3.38
N VAL A 220 -15.01 -10.00 4.51
CA VAL A 220 -14.45 -10.45 5.78
C VAL A 220 -14.46 -11.99 5.79
N GLY A 221 -13.32 -12.58 6.20
CA GLY A 221 -13.10 -14.02 6.16
C GLY A 221 -12.45 -14.54 4.88
N ASP A 222 -12.32 -13.73 3.83
CA ASP A 222 -11.57 -14.13 2.63
C ASP A 222 -10.09 -14.36 2.97
N ALA A 223 -9.46 -15.26 2.22
CA ALA A 223 -8.02 -15.48 2.31
C ALA A 223 -7.25 -14.20 1.93
N ALA A 224 -6.20 -13.91 2.71
CA ALA A 224 -5.21 -12.89 2.43
C ALA A 224 -3.90 -13.61 2.08
N ILE A 225 -3.64 -13.81 0.79
CA ILE A 225 -2.51 -14.62 0.33
C ILE A 225 -1.38 -13.69 -0.11
N LEU A 226 -0.22 -13.87 0.52
CA LEU A 226 1.02 -13.32 0.03
C LEU A 226 1.48 -14.22 -1.12
N GLU A 227 1.41 -13.72 -2.36
CA GLU A 227 1.67 -14.52 -3.54
C GLU A 227 3.17 -14.82 -3.69
N PRO A 228 3.51 -16.08 -4.03
CA PRO A 228 4.87 -16.43 -4.37
C PRO A 228 5.30 -15.71 -5.66
N PRO A 229 6.62 -15.64 -5.94
CA PRO A 229 7.09 -15.21 -7.26
C PRO A 229 6.45 -16.05 -8.35
N ASP A 230 6.02 -15.40 -9.43
CA ASP A 230 5.66 -16.11 -10.66
C ASP A 230 6.94 -16.82 -11.15
N LEU A 231 6.92 -18.14 -11.14
CA LEU A 231 8.02 -19.01 -11.61
C LEU A 231 7.78 -19.47 -13.06
N ASP A 232 7.15 -18.61 -13.89
CA ASP A 232 6.97 -18.91 -15.33
C ASP A 232 8.12 -18.34 -16.17
#